data_1f5ff9dcb514a9ab7ba7bf39e7130ced
#
_entry.id   1f5ff9dcb514a9ab7ba7bf39e7130ced
#
_cell.length_a   1.000
_cell.length_b   1.000
_cell.length_c   1.000
_cell.angle_alpha   90.00
_cell.angle_beta   90.00
_cell.angle_gamma   90.00
#
_symmetry.space_group_name_H-M   'P 1'
#
loop_
_entity.id
_entity.type
_entity.pdbx_description
1 polymer ?
#
loop_
_entity_poly.entity_id
_entity_poly.type
_entity_poly.pdbx_seq_one_letter_code
_entity_poly.pdbx_strand_id
1 'polypeptide(L)'
;MSTIESMSPNKPARKKALIWVALLFVAIIALAGSLYLLVVPGLSSARDEPPAVEVSVATWLLHRSVPDEARRSVNPLGADPADVTAGRDLYREKCEVCHAYDGGGKTTIGAGEYPRPPALRSAAIAATPDGELFYHIRNGIRNTGMPAWNLPDHQIWQLVSYIRKLPQVAQMAADPSAASSPQTSPHYVGSVACKGCHEGVYARWSKTRMANVVRDPREHPDAIIPDLSKPDPLLTFTRDDIALVYGSRWKQRYFKKVGDDYFVFPAQWDVAHKTWRRYFVANGTDWWSTLYPPDNFQRPTGPLCDGCHSVNYDSATKTVTEWNVGCERCHGPGEAHARKPLRDNILNPARFDYVHANDACIQCHSQGQPLKNPILGKYYDWPVGFDVGKNLADYWKLEEHKLGETTFTHFPDGTAHKNRMQGNDFVGSLMYARGVTCFSCHDPHGGDNVAMVRKTGNALCLDCHGPNAQAGPHAPSVEAHTHHKAGSPGNECIACHMPKVADTISDQKVRSHTFHFVTPGDTEALKIPNACNLCHTEKSTEWAKAALESWPDRSPWRMSR
;
A
#
# COMPACT_ATOMS: atom_id res chain seq x y z
N MET A 1 -87.50 -2.64 50.87
CA MET A 1 -86.25 -2.22 51.46
C MET A 1 -85.25 -3.35 51.26
N SER A 2 -84.38 -3.25 50.26
CA SER A 2 -83.37 -4.24 49.95
C SER A 2 -82.00 -3.54 50.14
N THR A 3 -81.25 -4.02 51.07
CA THR A 3 -79.93 -3.53 51.46
C THR A 3 -78.88 -4.06 50.47
N ILE A 4 -78.20 -3.16 49.81
CA ILE A 4 -77.03 -3.51 48.92
C ILE A 4 -75.79 -3.57 49.82
N GLU A 5 -75.29 -4.76 50.08
CA GLU A 5 -73.97 -4.97 50.69
C GLU A 5 -72.84 -4.59 49.70
N SER A 6 -72.05 -3.59 50.12
CA SER A 6 -70.86 -3.15 49.40
C SER A 6 -69.71 -4.14 49.66
N MET A 7 -69.33 -4.92 48.67
CA MET A 7 -68.14 -5.75 48.75
C MET A 7 -66.86 -4.87 48.67
N SER A 8 -66.19 -4.73 49.82
CA SER A 8 -64.87 -4.08 49.92
C SER A 8 -63.79 -4.95 49.21
N PRO A 9 -62.97 -4.43 48.29
CA PRO A 9 -61.99 -5.24 47.57
C PRO A 9 -60.86 -5.70 48.51
N ASN A 10 -60.56 -6.98 48.41
CA ASN A 10 -59.67 -7.81 49.22
C ASN A 10 -58.23 -7.23 49.29
N LYS A 11 -57.87 -6.57 50.44
CA LYS A 11 -56.56 -5.92 50.70
C LYS A 11 -55.28 -6.83 50.46
N PRO A 12 -55.30 -8.17 50.70
CA PRO A 12 -54.13 -9.01 50.51
C PRO A 12 -53.79 -9.27 49.03
N ALA A 13 -54.76 -9.30 48.11
CA ALA A 13 -54.53 -9.50 46.68
C ALA A 13 -53.86 -8.29 46.06
N ARG A 14 -54.20 -7.07 46.48
CA ARG A 14 -53.53 -5.83 46.02
C ARG A 14 -52.04 -5.75 46.42
N LYS A 15 -51.71 -6.17 47.65
CA LYS A 15 -50.34 -6.19 48.16
C LYS A 15 -49.47 -7.20 47.35
N LYS A 16 -49.98 -8.41 47.05
CA LYS A 16 -49.31 -9.40 46.25
C LYS A 16 -49.10 -8.89 44.81
N ALA A 17 -50.09 -8.27 44.19
CA ALA A 17 -49.98 -7.68 42.86
C ALA A 17 -48.92 -6.56 42.80
N LEU A 18 -48.87 -5.69 43.80
CA LEU A 18 -47.86 -4.63 43.92
C LEU A 18 -46.41 -5.20 44.04
N ILE A 19 -46.25 -6.29 44.81
CA ILE A 19 -44.96 -6.96 44.94
C ILE A 19 -44.51 -7.57 43.59
N TRP A 20 -45.40 -8.23 42.85
CA TRP A 20 -45.10 -8.76 41.53
C TRP A 20 -44.77 -7.68 40.52
N VAL A 21 -45.48 -6.54 40.54
CA VAL A 21 -45.18 -5.38 39.68
C VAL A 21 -43.79 -4.79 40.01
N ALA A 22 -43.46 -4.66 41.32
CA ALA A 22 -42.15 -4.19 41.73
C ALA A 22 -41.02 -5.14 41.34
N LEU A 23 -41.21 -6.46 41.48
CA LEU A 23 -40.25 -7.47 41.06
C LEU A 23 -40.04 -7.46 39.54
N LEU A 24 -41.13 -7.32 38.77
CA LEU A 24 -41.06 -7.18 37.31
C LEU A 24 -40.29 -5.92 36.91
N PHE A 25 -40.53 -4.80 37.58
CA PHE A 25 -39.85 -3.54 37.33
C PHE A 25 -38.34 -3.64 37.64
N VAL A 26 -37.98 -4.24 38.79
CA VAL A 26 -36.57 -4.53 39.12
C VAL A 26 -35.93 -5.46 38.10
N ALA A 27 -36.62 -6.50 37.65
CA ALA A 27 -36.14 -7.40 36.61
C ALA A 27 -35.91 -6.68 35.29
N ILE A 28 -36.80 -5.78 34.88
CA ILE A 28 -36.65 -4.96 33.68
C ILE A 28 -35.44 -4.01 33.80
N ILE A 29 -35.27 -3.35 34.95
CA ILE A 29 -34.10 -2.47 35.19
C ILE A 29 -32.80 -3.28 35.19
N ALA A 30 -32.78 -4.44 35.82
CA ALA A 30 -31.62 -5.32 35.82
C ALA A 30 -31.26 -5.81 34.40
N LEU A 31 -32.29 -6.19 33.60
CA LEU A 31 -32.12 -6.58 32.22
C LEU A 31 -31.60 -5.42 31.36
N ALA A 32 -32.19 -4.22 31.52
CA ALA A 32 -31.76 -3.00 30.81
C ALA A 32 -30.33 -2.59 31.19
N GLY A 33 -29.99 -2.66 32.47
CA GLY A 33 -28.65 -2.39 32.99
C GLY A 33 -27.63 -3.41 32.49
N SER A 34 -27.99 -4.69 32.47
CA SER A 34 -27.14 -5.74 31.90
C SER A 34 -26.93 -5.55 30.40
N LEU A 35 -27.99 -5.21 29.67
CA LEU A 35 -27.92 -4.91 28.24
C LEU A 35 -27.05 -3.68 27.98
N TYR A 36 -27.17 -2.63 28.78
CA TYR A 36 -26.32 -1.43 28.70
C TYR A 36 -24.84 -1.78 28.91
N LEU A 37 -24.52 -2.52 29.96
CA LEU A 37 -23.14 -2.90 30.31
C LEU A 37 -22.52 -3.86 29.26
N LEU A 38 -23.33 -4.65 28.58
CA LEU A 38 -22.85 -5.58 27.55
C LEU A 38 -22.68 -4.91 26.16
N VAL A 39 -23.54 -3.94 25.84
CA VAL A 39 -23.58 -3.34 24.48
C VAL A 39 -22.74 -2.08 24.37
N VAL A 40 -22.84 -1.18 25.36
CA VAL A 40 -22.24 0.16 25.26
C VAL A 40 -20.70 0.16 25.17
N PRO A 41 -19.98 -0.67 25.94
CA PRO A 41 -18.51 -0.73 25.81
C PRO A 41 -18.04 -1.19 24.42
N GLY A 42 -18.82 -2.05 23.74
CA GLY A 42 -18.52 -2.55 22.39
C GLY A 42 -18.78 -1.56 21.26
N LEU A 43 -19.52 -0.46 21.52
CA LEU A 43 -19.86 0.51 20.46
C LEU A 43 -18.72 1.48 20.10
N SER A 44 -17.61 1.47 20.84
CA SER A 44 -16.55 2.48 20.70
C SER A 44 -15.45 2.12 19.70
N SER A 45 -15.36 0.86 19.25
CA SER A 45 -14.26 0.41 18.38
C SER A 45 -14.76 -0.53 17.27
N ALA A 46 -14.55 -0.13 16.03
CA ALA A 46 -14.79 -1.00 14.86
C ALA A 46 -13.74 -2.12 14.72
N ARG A 47 -12.70 -2.12 15.56
CA ARG A 47 -11.64 -3.14 15.53
C ARG A 47 -11.96 -4.37 16.37
N ASP A 48 -12.93 -4.25 17.26
CA ASP A 48 -13.33 -5.33 18.12
C ASP A 48 -14.16 -6.37 17.34
N GLU A 49 -14.02 -7.64 17.67
CA GLU A 49 -14.84 -8.67 17.05
C GLU A 49 -16.21 -8.73 17.74
N PRO A 50 -17.31 -8.80 16.94
CA PRO A 50 -18.63 -8.90 17.52
C PRO A 50 -18.79 -10.18 18.35
N PRO A 51 -19.49 -10.12 19.49
CA PRO A 51 -19.81 -11.32 20.29
C PRO A 51 -20.59 -12.35 19.46
N ALA A 52 -20.37 -13.63 19.73
CA ALA A 52 -21.01 -14.72 18.98
C ALA A 52 -22.55 -14.64 18.96
N VAL A 53 -23.15 -14.12 20.04
CA VAL A 53 -24.61 -13.90 20.11
C VAL A 53 -25.05 -12.81 19.12
N GLU A 54 -24.31 -11.72 19.05
CA GLU A 54 -24.58 -10.63 18.08
C GLU A 54 -24.49 -11.14 16.65
N VAL A 55 -23.41 -11.87 16.31
CA VAL A 55 -23.23 -12.49 15.01
C VAL A 55 -24.42 -13.40 14.67
N SER A 56 -24.83 -14.27 15.60
CA SER A 56 -25.91 -15.21 15.38
C SER A 56 -27.25 -14.53 15.12
N VAL A 57 -27.59 -13.53 15.95
CA VAL A 57 -28.84 -12.76 15.84
C VAL A 57 -28.83 -11.91 14.56
N ALA A 58 -27.74 -11.19 14.29
CA ALA A 58 -27.62 -10.36 13.10
C ALA A 58 -27.70 -11.20 11.81
N THR A 59 -27.01 -12.33 11.77
CA THR A 59 -27.05 -13.26 10.62
C THR A 59 -28.46 -13.81 10.40
N TRP A 60 -29.14 -14.23 11.47
CA TRP A 60 -30.51 -14.71 11.39
C TRP A 60 -31.47 -13.64 10.88
N LEU A 61 -31.36 -12.40 11.38
CA LEU A 61 -32.16 -11.26 10.92
C LEU A 61 -31.85 -10.93 9.46
N LEU A 62 -30.59 -10.93 9.07
CA LEU A 62 -30.15 -10.66 7.70
C LEU A 62 -30.80 -11.63 6.71
N HIS A 63 -30.72 -12.94 6.98
CA HIS A 63 -31.37 -13.95 6.15
C HIS A 63 -32.89 -13.79 6.07
N ARG A 64 -33.52 -13.39 7.17
CA ARG A 64 -34.99 -13.16 7.22
C ARG A 64 -35.41 -11.89 6.49
N SER A 65 -34.51 -10.92 6.36
CA SER A 65 -34.80 -9.64 5.70
C SER A 65 -34.86 -9.74 4.17
N VAL A 66 -34.30 -10.80 3.60
CA VAL A 66 -34.30 -11.02 2.13
C VAL A 66 -35.68 -11.51 1.68
N PRO A 67 -36.33 -10.83 0.72
CA PRO A 67 -37.62 -11.29 0.17
C PRO A 67 -37.56 -12.74 -0.36
N ASP A 68 -38.60 -13.52 -0.13
CA ASP A 68 -38.64 -14.92 -0.53
C ASP A 68 -38.50 -15.12 -2.05
N GLU A 69 -39.00 -14.19 -2.85
CA GLU A 69 -38.84 -14.19 -4.31
C GLU A 69 -37.37 -14.01 -4.71
N ALA A 70 -36.67 -13.03 -4.09
CA ALA A 70 -35.26 -12.82 -4.35
C ALA A 70 -34.42 -14.03 -3.93
N ARG A 71 -34.73 -14.64 -2.79
CA ARG A 71 -34.01 -15.81 -2.28
C ARG A 71 -34.16 -17.03 -3.21
N ARG A 72 -35.30 -17.19 -3.87
CA ARG A 72 -35.58 -18.30 -4.81
C ARG A 72 -34.99 -18.08 -6.20
N SER A 73 -34.46 -16.88 -6.49
CA SER A 73 -33.83 -16.60 -7.78
C SER A 73 -32.60 -17.47 -7.96
N VAL A 74 -32.46 -18.04 -9.13
CA VAL A 74 -31.34 -18.91 -9.53
C VAL A 74 -30.44 -18.12 -10.47
N ASN A 75 -29.13 -18.28 -10.34
CA ASN A 75 -28.19 -17.65 -11.25
C ASN A 75 -28.41 -18.17 -12.70
N PRO A 76 -28.80 -17.30 -13.64
CA PRO A 76 -29.10 -17.73 -15.02
C PRO A 76 -27.82 -18.02 -15.83
N LEU A 77 -26.65 -17.60 -15.37
CA LEU A 77 -25.37 -17.74 -16.09
C LEU A 77 -24.67 -19.08 -15.81
N GLY A 78 -25.07 -19.76 -14.73
CA GLY A 78 -24.42 -21.00 -14.33
C GLY A 78 -22.92 -20.85 -14.04
N ALA A 79 -22.10 -21.77 -14.55
CA ALA A 79 -20.66 -21.80 -14.39
C ALA A 79 -19.89 -21.56 -15.71
N ASP A 80 -20.45 -20.78 -16.63
CA ASP A 80 -19.80 -20.45 -17.89
C ASP A 80 -18.42 -19.80 -17.60
N PRO A 81 -17.32 -20.32 -18.19
CA PRO A 81 -15.98 -19.81 -17.96
C PRO A 81 -15.80 -18.33 -18.33
N ALA A 82 -16.51 -17.83 -19.34
CA ALA A 82 -16.46 -16.44 -19.76
C ALA A 82 -17.10 -15.53 -18.71
N ASP A 83 -18.27 -15.92 -18.19
CA ASP A 83 -18.96 -15.18 -17.13
C ASP A 83 -18.23 -15.25 -15.80
N VAL A 84 -17.64 -16.38 -15.45
CA VAL A 84 -16.76 -16.50 -14.26
C VAL A 84 -15.54 -15.60 -14.38
N THR A 85 -14.96 -15.49 -15.58
CA THR A 85 -13.80 -14.60 -15.83
C THR A 85 -14.21 -13.13 -15.73
N ALA A 86 -15.32 -12.73 -16.31
CA ALA A 86 -15.86 -11.37 -16.19
C ALA A 86 -16.22 -11.04 -14.72
N GLY A 87 -16.82 -12.00 -14.01
CA GLY A 87 -17.11 -11.87 -12.57
C GLY A 87 -15.86 -11.71 -11.72
N ARG A 88 -14.78 -12.42 -12.05
CA ARG A 88 -13.47 -12.24 -11.40
C ARG A 88 -12.94 -10.83 -11.59
N ASP A 89 -13.02 -10.31 -12.79
CA ASP A 89 -12.47 -8.98 -13.11
C ASP A 89 -13.29 -7.87 -12.41
N LEU A 90 -14.62 -8.01 -12.36
CA LEU A 90 -15.50 -7.16 -11.55
C LEU A 90 -15.23 -7.28 -10.04
N TYR A 91 -15.01 -8.50 -9.55
CA TYR A 91 -14.69 -8.75 -8.15
C TYR A 91 -13.40 -8.04 -7.74
N ARG A 92 -12.36 -8.14 -8.56
CA ARG A 92 -11.08 -7.48 -8.35
C ARG A 92 -11.20 -5.96 -8.33
N GLU A 93 -12.02 -5.42 -9.21
CA GLU A 93 -12.23 -3.98 -9.29
C GLU A 93 -13.01 -3.41 -8.09
N LYS A 94 -14.00 -4.16 -7.58
CA LYS A 94 -15.03 -3.59 -6.70
C LYS A 94 -15.12 -4.24 -5.31
N CYS A 95 -14.75 -5.49 -5.17
CA CYS A 95 -15.03 -6.28 -3.96
C CYS A 95 -13.79 -6.67 -3.19
N GLU A 96 -12.68 -6.89 -3.89
CA GLU A 96 -11.43 -7.41 -3.33
C GLU A 96 -10.84 -6.52 -2.25
N VAL A 97 -11.03 -5.22 -2.35
CA VAL A 97 -10.56 -4.22 -1.37
C VAL A 97 -11.00 -4.51 0.07
N CYS A 98 -12.21 -5.08 0.24
CA CYS A 98 -12.75 -5.49 1.53
C CYS A 98 -12.70 -7.00 1.74
N HIS A 99 -12.98 -7.80 0.68
CA HIS A 99 -13.14 -9.23 0.78
C HIS A 99 -11.88 -10.06 0.49
N ALA A 100 -10.75 -9.41 0.18
CA ALA A 100 -9.49 -10.01 -0.25
C ALA A 100 -9.56 -10.80 -1.57
N TYR A 101 -8.42 -10.98 -2.25
CA TYR A 101 -8.34 -11.66 -3.55
C TYR A 101 -8.79 -13.12 -3.49
N ASP A 102 -8.56 -13.77 -2.34
CA ASP A 102 -8.91 -15.17 -2.07
C ASP A 102 -10.30 -15.34 -1.45
N GLY A 103 -11.06 -14.25 -1.32
CA GLY A 103 -12.33 -14.22 -0.63
C GLY A 103 -12.22 -14.41 0.88
N GLY A 104 -11.05 -14.25 1.49
CA GLY A 104 -10.81 -14.49 2.91
C GLY A 104 -11.28 -13.39 3.85
N GLY A 105 -11.63 -12.20 3.33
CA GLY A 105 -12.10 -11.05 4.12
C GLY A 105 -11.02 -10.35 4.95
N LYS A 106 -9.75 -10.74 4.80
CA LYS A 106 -8.64 -10.18 5.59
C LYS A 106 -7.90 -9.12 4.79
N THR A 107 -8.37 -7.89 4.86
CA THR A 107 -7.74 -6.72 4.22
C THR A 107 -7.53 -5.60 5.23
N THR A 108 -6.67 -4.65 4.91
CA THR A 108 -6.42 -3.48 5.76
C THR A 108 -7.71 -2.65 5.97
N ILE A 109 -8.51 -2.49 4.92
CA ILE A 109 -9.80 -1.78 5.01
C ILE A 109 -10.80 -2.61 5.80
N GLY A 110 -10.97 -3.89 5.44
CA GLY A 110 -11.91 -4.77 6.13
C GLY A 110 -11.62 -4.97 7.62
N ALA A 111 -10.35 -4.87 8.03
CA ALA A 111 -9.96 -4.91 9.44
C ALA A 111 -10.41 -3.69 10.25
N GLY A 112 -10.75 -2.58 9.57
CA GLY A 112 -11.29 -1.36 10.17
C GLY A 112 -12.81 -1.25 10.13
N GLU A 113 -13.50 -2.23 9.56
CA GLU A 113 -14.98 -2.23 9.46
C GLU A 113 -15.64 -3.07 10.55
N TYR A 114 -16.84 -2.66 10.92
CA TYR A 114 -17.67 -3.41 11.87
C TYR A 114 -19.08 -3.65 11.29
N PRO A 115 -19.52 -4.91 11.20
CA PRO A 115 -18.72 -6.13 11.34
C PRO A 115 -17.69 -6.25 10.21
N ARG A 116 -16.63 -7.02 10.45
CA ARG A 116 -15.63 -7.29 9.42
C ARG A 116 -16.24 -8.02 8.22
N PRO A 117 -15.74 -7.78 6.99
CA PRO A 117 -16.19 -8.50 5.81
C PRO A 117 -16.10 -10.02 6.01
N PRO A 118 -17.15 -10.79 5.73
CA PRO A 118 -17.11 -12.23 5.89
C PRO A 118 -16.16 -12.88 4.87
N ALA A 119 -15.61 -14.04 5.24
CA ALA A 119 -14.86 -14.87 4.31
C ALA A 119 -15.83 -15.46 3.25
N LEU A 120 -15.84 -14.89 2.04
CA LEU A 120 -16.73 -15.31 0.95
C LEU A 120 -16.47 -16.75 0.47
N ARG A 121 -15.31 -17.31 0.80
CA ARG A 121 -14.97 -18.73 0.55
C ARG A 121 -15.45 -19.69 1.64
N SER A 122 -16.13 -19.20 2.66
CA SER A 122 -16.58 -20.03 3.80
C SER A 122 -17.74 -20.95 3.44
N ALA A 123 -17.90 -22.04 4.22
CA ALA A 123 -19.03 -22.95 4.09
C ALA A 123 -20.39 -22.25 4.28
N ALA A 124 -20.44 -21.22 5.13
CA ALA A 124 -21.65 -20.42 5.33
C ALA A 124 -22.09 -19.72 4.05
N ILE A 125 -21.16 -19.06 3.34
CA ILE A 125 -21.44 -18.40 2.05
C ILE A 125 -21.73 -19.44 0.96
N ALA A 126 -21.07 -20.59 0.97
CA ALA A 126 -21.37 -21.68 0.04
C ALA A 126 -22.81 -22.19 0.20
N ALA A 127 -23.35 -22.19 1.42
CA ALA A 127 -24.72 -22.58 1.74
C ALA A 127 -25.77 -21.47 1.46
N THR A 128 -25.37 -20.23 1.29
CA THR A 128 -26.28 -19.11 1.01
C THR A 128 -26.81 -19.21 -0.43
N PRO A 129 -28.15 -19.10 -0.69
CA PRO A 129 -28.70 -19.14 -2.04
C PRO A 129 -28.12 -18.05 -2.96
N ASP A 130 -28.01 -18.35 -4.27
CA ASP A 130 -27.49 -17.40 -5.26
C ASP A 130 -28.30 -16.11 -5.32
N GLY A 131 -29.61 -16.20 -5.23
CA GLY A 131 -30.50 -15.04 -5.24
C GLY A 131 -30.33 -14.16 -4.00
N GLU A 132 -29.95 -14.73 -2.87
CA GLU A 132 -29.65 -13.99 -1.65
C GLU A 132 -28.30 -13.25 -1.77
N LEU A 133 -27.27 -13.89 -2.33
CA LEU A 133 -26.00 -13.23 -2.66
C LEU A 133 -26.21 -12.07 -3.64
N PHE A 134 -27.00 -12.31 -4.70
CA PHE A 134 -27.38 -11.28 -5.66
C PHE A 134 -28.07 -10.10 -4.96
N TYR A 135 -29.02 -10.37 -4.07
CA TYR A 135 -29.78 -9.37 -3.34
C TYR A 135 -28.85 -8.51 -2.46
N HIS A 136 -27.92 -9.14 -1.73
CA HIS A 136 -26.96 -8.41 -0.88
C HIS A 136 -25.97 -7.57 -1.69
N ILE A 137 -25.51 -8.05 -2.83
CA ILE A 137 -24.62 -7.26 -3.71
C ILE A 137 -25.39 -6.05 -4.26
N ARG A 138 -26.60 -6.26 -4.73
CA ARG A 138 -27.41 -5.19 -5.32
C ARG A 138 -27.79 -4.09 -4.31
N ASN A 139 -28.25 -4.49 -3.13
CA ASN A 139 -28.87 -3.59 -2.17
C ASN A 139 -27.93 -3.15 -1.03
N GLY A 140 -26.75 -3.78 -0.92
CA GLY A 140 -25.87 -3.60 0.23
C GLY A 140 -26.43 -4.22 1.50
N ILE A 141 -25.73 -4.06 2.60
CA ILE A 141 -26.17 -4.53 3.94
C ILE A 141 -26.16 -3.33 4.88
N ARG A 142 -27.34 -2.95 5.36
CA ARG A 142 -27.53 -1.78 6.20
C ARG A 142 -26.72 -1.89 7.50
N ASN A 143 -26.14 -0.77 7.94
CA ASN A 143 -25.30 -0.65 9.13
C ASN A 143 -24.00 -1.50 9.07
N THR A 144 -23.50 -1.78 7.87
CA THR A 144 -22.20 -2.41 7.63
C THR A 144 -21.41 -1.64 6.57
N GLY A 145 -20.16 -1.99 6.36
CA GLY A 145 -19.33 -1.45 5.28
C GLY A 145 -19.71 -1.96 3.88
N MET A 146 -20.63 -2.93 3.75
CA MET A 146 -21.05 -3.46 2.45
C MET A 146 -22.02 -2.51 1.71
N PRO A 147 -21.55 -1.78 0.66
CA PRO A 147 -22.39 -0.82 -0.05
C PRO A 147 -23.35 -1.51 -1.02
N ALA A 148 -24.40 -0.78 -1.43
CA ALA A 148 -25.22 -1.18 -2.57
C ALA A 148 -24.47 -0.91 -3.89
N TRP A 149 -24.48 -1.87 -4.80
CA TRP A 149 -23.82 -1.75 -6.10
C TRP A 149 -24.85 -1.52 -7.21
N ASN A 150 -24.81 -0.36 -7.84
CA ASN A 150 -25.65 -0.04 -9.00
C ASN A 150 -25.02 -0.61 -10.28
N LEU A 151 -25.00 -1.95 -10.35
CA LEU A 151 -24.51 -2.70 -11.52
C LEU A 151 -25.70 -3.30 -12.28
N PRO A 152 -25.57 -3.53 -13.61
CA PRO A 152 -26.52 -4.34 -14.37
C PRO A 152 -26.66 -5.75 -13.77
N ASP A 153 -27.87 -6.31 -13.80
CA ASP A 153 -28.17 -7.63 -13.22
C ASP A 153 -27.23 -8.73 -13.72
N HIS A 154 -26.92 -8.73 -15.01
CA HIS A 154 -25.97 -9.66 -15.60
C HIS A 154 -24.59 -9.61 -14.92
N GLN A 155 -24.06 -8.42 -14.62
CA GLN A 155 -22.78 -8.26 -13.95
C GLN A 155 -22.82 -8.73 -12.48
N ILE A 156 -23.94 -8.54 -11.81
CA ILE A 156 -24.11 -9.07 -10.44
C ILE A 156 -24.13 -10.59 -10.47
N TRP A 157 -24.81 -11.21 -11.44
CA TRP A 157 -24.79 -12.66 -11.63
C TRP A 157 -23.39 -13.20 -11.97
N GLN A 158 -22.61 -12.47 -12.74
CA GLN A 158 -21.20 -12.80 -12.99
C GLN A 158 -20.38 -12.79 -11.69
N LEU A 159 -20.60 -11.79 -10.81
CA LEU A 159 -19.99 -11.77 -9.48
C LEU A 159 -20.38 -12.98 -8.64
N VAL A 160 -21.66 -13.35 -8.62
CA VAL A 160 -22.14 -14.56 -7.92
C VAL A 160 -21.47 -15.81 -8.47
N SER A 161 -21.37 -15.97 -9.80
CA SER A 161 -20.67 -17.10 -10.44
C SER A 161 -19.20 -17.19 -9.99
N TYR A 162 -18.49 -16.05 -9.89
CA TYR A 162 -17.12 -16.04 -9.41
C TYR A 162 -17.01 -16.33 -7.91
N ILE A 163 -17.88 -15.77 -7.06
CA ILE A 163 -17.89 -16.05 -5.61
C ILE A 163 -18.02 -17.56 -5.35
N ARG A 164 -18.80 -18.29 -6.16
CA ARG A 164 -18.91 -19.75 -6.08
C ARG A 164 -17.61 -20.49 -6.40
N LYS A 165 -16.66 -19.86 -7.08
CA LYS A 165 -15.34 -20.41 -7.40
C LYS A 165 -14.27 -20.08 -6.36
N LEU A 166 -14.50 -19.11 -5.48
CA LEU A 166 -13.52 -18.69 -4.47
C LEU A 166 -13.00 -19.83 -3.58
N PRO A 167 -13.80 -20.82 -3.12
CA PRO A 167 -13.25 -21.94 -2.35
C PRO A 167 -12.20 -22.74 -3.12
N GLN A 168 -12.37 -22.90 -4.44
CA GLN A 168 -11.43 -23.61 -5.31
C GLN A 168 -10.16 -22.78 -5.55
N VAL A 169 -10.30 -21.48 -5.76
CA VAL A 169 -9.18 -20.54 -5.89
C VAL A 169 -8.33 -20.54 -4.62
N ALA A 170 -8.96 -20.54 -3.45
CA ALA A 170 -8.27 -20.59 -2.17
C ALA A 170 -7.57 -21.93 -1.91
N GLN A 171 -8.17 -23.05 -2.33
CA GLN A 171 -7.53 -24.37 -2.23
C GLN A 171 -6.31 -24.46 -3.14
N MET A 172 -6.38 -23.94 -4.37
CA MET A 172 -5.21 -23.86 -5.28
C MET A 172 -4.09 -22.97 -4.72
N ALA A 173 -4.43 -21.94 -3.97
CA ALA A 173 -3.46 -21.07 -3.30
C ALA A 173 -2.90 -21.69 -1.99
N ALA A 174 -3.66 -22.58 -1.32
CA ALA A 174 -3.31 -23.18 -0.04
C ALA A 174 -2.67 -24.58 -0.16
N ASP A 175 -2.81 -25.24 -1.30
CA ASP A 175 -2.27 -26.59 -1.52
C ASP A 175 -1.04 -26.55 -2.44
N PRO A 176 0.17 -26.61 -1.85
CA PRO A 176 1.38 -26.75 -2.64
C PRO A 176 1.45 -28.08 -3.42
N SER A 177 0.56 -29.05 -3.11
CA SER A 177 0.58 -30.39 -3.70
C SER A 177 -0.33 -30.54 -4.93
N ALA A 178 -1.29 -29.64 -5.16
CA ALA A 178 -2.10 -29.64 -6.38
C ALA A 178 -1.31 -29.22 -7.64
N ALA A 179 -0.06 -28.80 -7.46
CA ALA A 179 0.94 -28.55 -8.50
C ALA A 179 1.91 -29.72 -8.66
N SER A 180 1.55 -30.94 -8.31
CA SER A 180 2.42 -32.12 -8.40
C SER A 180 2.41 -32.80 -9.76
N SER A 181 2.97 -32.13 -10.74
CA SER A 181 4.06 -32.70 -11.57
C SER A 181 5.38 -32.42 -10.86
N PRO A 182 6.48 -33.19 -11.03
CA PRO A 182 7.73 -32.89 -10.34
C PRO A 182 8.17 -31.48 -10.67
N GLN A 183 7.84 -30.53 -9.79
CA GLN A 183 8.27 -29.14 -9.87
C GLN A 183 9.74 -29.11 -9.51
N THR A 184 10.58 -29.11 -10.52
CA THR A 184 11.83 -28.37 -10.43
C THR A 184 11.47 -27.00 -9.84
N SER A 185 12.15 -26.58 -8.78
CA SER A 185 11.99 -25.25 -8.19
C SER A 185 11.88 -24.21 -9.29
N PRO A 186 10.99 -23.23 -9.23
CA PRO A 186 10.84 -22.26 -10.30
C PRO A 186 12.18 -21.58 -10.56
N HIS A 187 12.69 -21.71 -11.80
CA HIS A 187 14.01 -21.23 -12.16
C HIS A 187 13.94 -19.81 -12.75
N TYR A 188 14.79 -18.97 -12.22
CA TYR A 188 15.07 -17.64 -12.75
C TYR A 188 16.10 -17.77 -13.88
N VAL A 189 15.90 -17.06 -14.99
CA VAL A 189 16.72 -17.17 -16.20
C VAL A 189 17.51 -15.90 -16.53
N GLY A 190 17.27 -14.80 -15.76
CA GLY A 190 17.87 -13.50 -15.99
C GLY A 190 17.22 -12.71 -17.12
N SER A 191 17.32 -11.39 -17.03
CA SER A 191 16.66 -10.46 -17.98
C SER A 191 17.12 -10.62 -19.42
N VAL A 192 18.34 -11.11 -19.66
CA VAL A 192 18.87 -11.34 -21.02
C VAL A 192 18.04 -12.36 -21.79
N ALA A 193 17.50 -13.37 -21.11
CA ALA A 193 16.64 -14.38 -21.72
C ALA A 193 15.32 -13.80 -22.28
N CYS A 194 14.87 -12.67 -21.74
CA CYS A 194 13.64 -12.01 -22.19
C CYS A 194 13.84 -11.17 -23.46
N LYS A 195 15.08 -10.76 -23.76
CA LYS A 195 15.42 -9.82 -24.83
C LYS A 195 14.91 -10.26 -26.19
N GLY A 196 15.06 -11.55 -26.52
CA GLY A 196 14.75 -12.05 -27.87
C GLY A 196 13.30 -11.87 -28.29
N CYS A 197 12.36 -11.95 -27.33
CA CYS A 197 10.92 -11.79 -27.59
C CYS A 197 10.40 -10.41 -27.19
N HIS A 198 11.06 -9.72 -26.23
CA HIS A 198 10.64 -8.43 -25.69
C HIS A 198 11.64 -7.30 -25.97
N GLU A 199 12.22 -7.28 -27.18
CA GLU A 199 13.33 -6.38 -27.57
C GLU A 199 13.04 -4.91 -27.26
N GLY A 200 11.86 -4.39 -27.65
CA GLY A 200 11.50 -2.99 -27.44
C GLY A 200 11.35 -2.62 -25.96
N VAL A 201 10.83 -3.53 -25.14
CA VAL A 201 10.71 -3.35 -23.67
C VAL A 201 12.10 -3.42 -23.05
N TYR A 202 12.89 -4.43 -23.42
CA TYR A 202 14.25 -4.61 -22.93
C TYR A 202 15.14 -3.39 -23.24
N ALA A 203 15.07 -2.85 -24.47
CA ALA A 203 15.85 -1.69 -24.88
C ALA A 203 15.54 -0.42 -24.09
N ARG A 204 14.28 -0.24 -23.64
CA ARG A 204 13.91 0.88 -22.74
C ARG A 204 14.34 0.60 -21.31
N TRP A 205 13.99 -0.59 -20.78
CA TRP A 205 14.33 -0.97 -19.41
C TRP A 205 15.83 -0.94 -19.15
N SER A 206 16.67 -1.44 -20.06
CA SER A 206 18.13 -1.49 -19.89
C SER A 206 18.78 -0.11 -19.70
N LYS A 207 18.09 0.97 -20.07
CA LYS A 207 18.55 2.36 -19.85
C LYS A 207 18.07 2.94 -18.52
N THR A 208 17.19 2.25 -17.81
CA THR A 208 16.67 2.73 -16.52
C THR A 208 17.71 2.63 -15.41
N ARG A 209 17.49 3.39 -14.34
CA ARG A 209 18.30 3.25 -13.13
C ARG A 209 18.06 1.93 -12.42
N MET A 210 16.89 1.34 -12.54
CA MET A 210 16.59 0.03 -11.97
C MET A 210 17.48 -1.04 -12.58
N ALA A 211 17.70 -0.98 -13.89
CA ALA A 211 18.61 -1.91 -14.60
C ALA A 211 20.10 -1.59 -14.38
N ASN A 212 20.45 -0.44 -13.77
CA ASN A 212 21.82 0.05 -13.66
C ASN A 212 22.18 0.53 -12.25
N VAL A 213 21.46 0.07 -11.23
CA VAL A 213 21.70 0.52 -9.85
C VAL A 213 22.91 -0.16 -9.22
N VAL A 214 23.19 -1.40 -9.60
CA VAL A 214 24.37 -2.19 -9.19
C VAL A 214 25.19 -2.54 -10.43
N ARG A 215 26.48 -2.26 -10.42
CA ARG A 215 27.35 -2.56 -11.55
C ARG A 215 28.72 -3.06 -11.06
N ASP A 216 29.22 -4.09 -11.73
CA ASP A 216 30.62 -4.50 -11.60
C ASP A 216 31.47 -3.61 -12.51
N PRO A 217 32.43 -2.84 -11.98
CA PRO A 217 33.25 -1.95 -12.80
C PRO A 217 34.25 -2.67 -13.71
N ARG A 218 34.40 -4.00 -13.57
CA ARG A 218 35.21 -4.82 -14.50
C ARG A 218 34.43 -5.11 -15.77
N GLU A 219 33.12 -5.31 -15.66
CA GLU A 219 32.19 -5.52 -16.78
C GLU A 219 31.70 -4.18 -17.36
N HIS A 220 31.60 -3.16 -16.51
CA HIS A 220 31.12 -1.82 -16.83
C HIS A 220 32.17 -0.76 -16.45
N PRO A 221 33.20 -0.53 -17.27
CA PRO A 221 34.27 0.44 -16.96
C PRO A 221 33.80 1.86 -16.69
N ASP A 222 32.64 2.25 -17.22
CA ASP A 222 31.96 3.53 -17.02
C ASP A 222 31.14 3.61 -15.72
N ALA A 223 31.06 2.52 -14.95
CA ALA A 223 30.24 2.45 -13.76
C ALA A 223 30.64 3.45 -12.66
N ILE A 224 31.92 3.74 -12.55
CA ILE A 224 32.48 4.64 -11.54
C ILE A 224 32.38 6.08 -12.04
N ILE A 225 31.62 6.92 -11.31
CA ILE A 225 31.37 8.32 -11.70
C ILE A 225 32.56 9.24 -11.42
N PRO A 226 33.17 9.23 -10.22
CA PRO A 226 34.29 10.13 -9.91
C PRO A 226 35.59 9.67 -10.57
N ASP A 227 36.47 10.62 -10.79
CA ASP A 227 37.85 10.37 -11.17
C ASP A 227 38.65 9.96 -9.92
N LEU A 228 38.95 8.66 -9.81
CA LEU A 228 39.69 8.11 -8.68
C LEU A 228 41.19 8.45 -8.68
N SER A 229 41.71 9.02 -9.78
CA SER A 229 43.11 9.49 -9.81
C SER A 229 43.35 10.78 -9.04
N LYS A 230 42.26 11.52 -8.75
CA LYS A 230 42.35 12.76 -7.97
C LYS A 230 42.44 12.44 -6.48
N PRO A 231 43.48 12.94 -5.79
CA PRO A 231 43.65 12.68 -4.37
C PRO A 231 42.51 13.32 -3.55
N ASP A 232 41.97 12.56 -2.61
CA ASP A 232 41.03 13.05 -1.62
C ASP A 232 41.29 12.34 -0.28
N PRO A 233 41.27 13.03 0.84
CA PRO A 233 41.56 12.45 2.16
C PRO A 233 40.59 11.30 2.56
N LEU A 234 39.40 11.24 1.99
CA LEU A 234 38.42 10.19 2.22
C LEU A 234 38.62 8.99 1.32
N LEU A 235 39.38 9.12 0.23
CA LEU A 235 39.60 8.06 -0.75
C LEU A 235 40.69 7.12 -0.28
N THR A 236 40.33 6.05 0.41
CA THR A 236 41.25 5.06 0.99
C THR A 236 41.30 3.76 0.20
N PHE A 237 40.79 3.76 -1.02
CA PHE A 237 40.71 2.60 -1.91
C PHE A 237 40.96 3.00 -3.36
N THR A 238 41.34 2.04 -4.17
CA THR A 238 41.60 2.20 -5.60
C THR A 238 40.48 1.58 -6.44
N ARG A 239 40.55 1.74 -7.77
CA ARG A 239 39.61 1.09 -8.69
C ARG A 239 39.60 -0.43 -8.55
N ASP A 240 40.78 -1.03 -8.36
CA ASP A 240 40.93 -2.48 -8.31
C ASP A 240 40.36 -3.11 -7.02
N ASP A 241 40.20 -2.32 -5.98
CA ASP A 241 39.56 -2.74 -4.74
C ASP A 241 38.04 -2.82 -4.84
N ILE A 242 37.44 -2.22 -5.89
CA ILE A 242 36.00 -2.11 -6.04
C ILE A 242 35.45 -3.34 -6.76
N ALA A 243 34.67 -4.13 -6.05
CA ALA A 243 33.95 -5.26 -6.62
C ALA A 243 32.59 -4.87 -7.20
N LEU A 244 31.85 -3.98 -6.54
CA LEU A 244 30.54 -3.49 -6.98
C LEU A 244 30.39 -1.99 -6.70
N VAL A 245 29.56 -1.36 -7.53
CA VAL A 245 29.16 0.05 -7.39
C VAL A 245 27.65 0.12 -7.29
N TYR A 246 27.13 0.83 -6.27
CA TYR A 246 25.69 1.03 -6.09
C TYR A 246 25.32 2.50 -6.25
N GLY A 247 24.33 2.74 -7.11
CA GLY A 247 23.75 4.05 -7.33
C GLY A 247 24.45 4.90 -8.38
N SER A 248 23.72 5.88 -8.92
CA SER A 248 24.20 6.78 -9.99
C SER A 248 23.50 8.14 -10.00
N ARG A 249 22.60 8.41 -9.05
CA ARG A 249 21.76 9.64 -9.10
C ARG A 249 22.08 10.66 -8.01
N TRP A 250 21.92 10.22 -6.76
CA TRP A 250 22.10 11.08 -5.61
C TRP A 250 23.48 10.91 -5.03
N LYS A 251 23.84 9.64 -4.84
CA LYS A 251 25.07 9.17 -4.29
C LYS A 251 25.51 7.91 -4.99
N GLN A 252 26.80 7.65 -4.97
CA GLN A 252 27.39 6.41 -5.44
C GLN A 252 28.23 5.81 -4.31
N ARG A 253 28.01 4.52 -4.06
CA ARG A 253 28.71 3.74 -3.02
C ARG A 253 29.53 2.65 -3.68
N TYR A 254 30.63 2.32 -3.04
CA TYR A 254 31.63 1.39 -3.53
C TYR A 254 31.78 0.27 -2.54
N PHE A 255 31.94 -0.95 -3.04
CA PHE A 255 31.92 -2.17 -2.22
C PHE A 255 33.10 -3.06 -2.58
N LYS A 256 33.77 -3.57 -1.52
CA LYS A 256 34.76 -4.63 -1.64
C LYS A 256 34.13 -6.01 -1.40
N LYS A 257 34.66 -7.04 -2.01
CA LYS A 257 34.29 -8.44 -1.73
C LYS A 257 35.20 -9.01 -0.66
N VAL A 258 34.62 -9.64 0.38
CA VAL A 258 35.35 -10.33 1.43
C VAL A 258 34.66 -11.67 1.67
N GLY A 259 35.29 -12.77 1.22
CA GLY A 259 34.64 -14.08 1.14
C GLY A 259 33.44 -14.01 0.19
N ASP A 260 32.27 -14.43 0.65
CA ASP A 260 31.02 -14.40 -0.12
C ASP A 260 30.18 -13.14 0.12
N ASP A 261 30.66 -12.23 0.96
CA ASP A 261 29.94 -11.00 1.33
C ASP A 261 30.56 -9.77 0.65
N TYR A 262 29.74 -8.76 0.44
CA TYR A 262 30.18 -7.42 -0.01
C TYR A 262 30.06 -6.44 1.15
N PHE A 263 31.06 -5.56 1.30
CA PHE A 263 31.12 -4.55 2.34
C PHE A 263 31.38 -3.18 1.75
N VAL A 264 30.66 -2.18 2.23
CA VAL A 264 30.79 -0.80 1.76
C VAL A 264 32.13 -0.20 2.21
N PHE A 265 32.74 0.58 1.33
CA PHE A 265 33.86 1.45 1.70
C PHE A 265 33.40 2.66 2.51
N PRO A 266 34.27 3.24 3.37
CA PRO A 266 33.88 4.32 4.27
C PRO A 266 33.65 5.69 3.57
N ALA A 267 33.83 5.76 2.26
CA ALA A 267 33.55 6.94 1.44
C ALA A 267 32.48 6.66 0.38
N GLN A 268 31.66 7.67 0.12
CA GLN A 268 30.65 7.68 -0.94
C GLN A 268 30.78 8.98 -1.76
N TRP A 269 30.37 8.92 -3.01
CA TRP A 269 30.39 10.07 -3.92
C TRP A 269 29.03 10.77 -3.92
N ASP A 270 29.02 12.07 -3.63
CA ASP A 270 27.87 12.95 -3.80
C ASP A 270 27.84 13.39 -5.27
N VAL A 271 26.87 12.88 -6.02
CA VAL A 271 26.83 13.06 -7.48
C VAL A 271 26.55 14.51 -7.89
N ALA A 272 25.69 15.20 -7.13
CA ALA A 272 25.31 16.57 -7.46
C ALA A 272 26.42 17.57 -7.13
N HIS A 273 27.06 17.42 -5.97
CA HIS A 273 28.11 18.32 -5.51
C HIS A 273 29.50 17.91 -6.04
N LYS A 274 29.62 16.76 -6.70
CA LYS A 274 30.88 16.22 -7.24
C LYS A 274 31.98 16.20 -6.17
N THR A 275 31.67 15.66 -5.00
CA THR A 275 32.57 15.60 -3.85
C THR A 275 32.46 14.28 -3.11
N TRP A 276 33.55 13.87 -2.46
CA TRP A 276 33.55 12.73 -1.55
C TRP A 276 32.91 13.10 -0.22
N ARG A 277 32.14 12.15 0.33
CA ARG A 277 31.58 12.25 1.68
C ARG A 277 31.80 10.96 2.43
N ARG A 278 31.91 11.02 3.74
CA ARG A 278 31.93 9.81 4.56
C ARG A 278 30.62 9.03 4.41
N TYR A 279 30.73 7.72 4.36
CA TYR A 279 29.54 6.86 4.35
C TYR A 279 28.79 6.94 5.69
N PHE A 280 29.53 6.92 6.79
CA PHE A 280 28.98 7.12 8.13
C PHE A 280 29.48 8.43 8.71
N VAL A 281 28.57 9.28 9.16
CA VAL A 281 28.87 10.53 9.89
C VAL A 281 27.79 10.74 10.96
N ALA A 282 28.18 10.75 12.23
CA ALA A 282 27.30 11.21 13.30
C ALA A 282 26.88 12.65 13.00
N ASN A 283 25.63 13.00 13.08
CA ASN A 283 25.03 14.28 12.65
C ASN A 283 25.13 14.54 11.13
N GLY A 284 24.98 13.50 10.37
CA GLY A 284 25.48 13.42 9.06
C GLY A 284 24.69 13.92 7.90
N THR A 285 25.38 13.85 6.79
CA THR A 285 24.89 14.12 5.45
C THR A 285 23.93 13.04 4.94
N ASP A 286 23.90 11.87 5.58
CA ASP A 286 23.01 10.78 5.23
C ASP A 286 22.15 10.42 6.44
N TRP A 287 20.84 10.42 6.29
CA TRP A 287 19.88 10.26 7.39
C TRP A 287 20.07 9.00 8.22
N TRP A 288 20.42 7.88 7.58
CA TRP A 288 20.62 6.60 8.25
C TRP A 288 21.82 6.60 9.23
N SER A 289 22.74 7.53 9.08
CA SER A 289 23.91 7.63 9.95
C SER A 289 23.55 7.93 11.41
N THR A 290 22.34 8.43 11.67
CA THR A 290 21.84 8.68 13.01
C THR A 290 21.16 7.46 13.64
N LEU A 291 20.76 6.48 12.81
CA LEU A 291 20.08 5.25 13.26
C LEU A 291 21.02 4.10 13.55
N TYR A 292 22.10 4.02 12.79
CA TYR A 292 23.00 2.89 12.85
C TYR A 292 24.28 3.25 13.61
N PRO A 293 24.89 2.27 14.29
CA PRO A 293 26.15 2.50 15.00
C PRO A 293 27.28 2.84 14.03
N PRO A 294 28.39 3.44 14.52
CA PRO A 294 29.53 3.85 13.71
C PRO A 294 30.18 2.74 12.86
N ASP A 295 30.01 1.50 13.25
CA ASP A 295 30.50 0.32 12.54
C ASP A 295 29.51 -0.27 11.53
N ASN A 296 28.42 0.46 11.21
CA ASN A 296 27.41 0.00 10.25
C ASN A 296 28.00 -0.35 8.87
N PHE A 297 29.06 0.32 8.45
CA PHE A 297 29.78 -0.01 7.21
C PHE A 297 30.44 -1.40 7.23
N GLN A 298 30.52 -2.06 8.37
CA GLN A 298 31.00 -3.43 8.50
C GLN A 298 29.89 -4.47 8.26
N ARG A 299 28.61 -4.04 8.16
CA ARG A 299 27.51 -4.95 7.81
C ARG A 299 27.57 -5.32 6.34
N PRO A 300 27.40 -6.61 5.98
CA PRO A 300 27.39 -7.04 4.58
C PRO A 300 26.15 -6.54 3.85
N THR A 301 26.25 -6.41 2.52
CA THR A 301 25.15 -5.90 1.67
C THR A 301 23.94 -6.82 1.64
N GLY A 302 24.10 -8.14 1.76
CA GLY A 302 23.01 -9.10 1.72
C GLY A 302 21.84 -8.73 2.62
N PRO A 303 22.04 -8.58 3.94
CA PRO A 303 21.01 -8.11 4.84
C PRO A 303 20.50 -6.68 4.58
N LEU A 304 21.34 -5.79 4.04
CA LEU A 304 21.03 -4.37 3.90
C LEU A 304 20.40 -3.98 2.56
N CYS A 305 20.87 -4.59 1.45
CA CYS A 305 20.70 -4.02 0.12
C CYS A 305 20.22 -5.03 -0.92
N ASP A 306 20.80 -6.26 -0.89
CA ASP A 306 20.81 -7.12 -2.07
C ASP A 306 19.44 -7.66 -2.42
N GLY A 307 18.54 -7.84 -1.43
CA GLY A 307 17.16 -8.24 -1.69
C GLY A 307 16.36 -7.27 -2.55
N CYS A 308 16.68 -5.95 -2.50
CA CYS A 308 16.06 -4.94 -3.35
C CYS A 308 16.86 -4.65 -4.62
N HIS A 309 18.17 -4.90 -4.60
CA HIS A 309 19.10 -4.53 -5.66
C HIS A 309 19.55 -5.71 -6.54
N SER A 310 18.84 -6.83 -6.45
CA SER A 310 19.07 -8.02 -7.26
C SER A 310 17.77 -8.78 -7.55
N VAL A 311 17.86 -9.76 -8.40
CA VAL A 311 16.83 -10.78 -8.65
C VAL A 311 17.22 -12.04 -7.90
N ASN A 312 16.28 -12.58 -7.11
CA ASN A 312 16.41 -13.86 -6.42
C ASN A 312 17.66 -13.96 -5.52
N TYR A 313 17.84 -12.97 -4.62
CA TYR A 313 18.90 -13.10 -3.62
C TYR A 313 18.57 -14.21 -2.63
N ASP A 314 19.44 -15.22 -2.57
CA ASP A 314 19.37 -16.29 -1.59
C ASP A 314 20.19 -15.93 -0.35
N SER A 315 19.55 -15.82 0.80
CA SER A 315 20.18 -15.40 2.06
C SER A 315 21.10 -16.46 2.68
N ALA A 316 20.94 -17.73 2.32
CA ALA A 316 21.76 -18.83 2.83
C ALA A 316 23.04 -18.98 1.99
N THR A 317 22.90 -18.98 0.67
CA THR A 317 24.04 -19.15 -0.27
C THR A 317 24.68 -17.83 -0.68
N LYS A 318 24.01 -16.67 -0.42
CA LYS A 318 24.42 -15.30 -0.80
C LYS A 318 24.60 -15.11 -2.31
N THR A 319 23.83 -15.87 -3.08
CA THR A 319 23.86 -15.82 -4.54
C THR A 319 22.68 -15.01 -5.08
N VAL A 320 22.85 -14.48 -6.28
CA VAL A 320 21.82 -13.78 -7.05
C VAL A 320 21.70 -14.40 -8.43
N THR A 321 20.52 -14.35 -9.04
CA THR A 321 20.37 -14.69 -10.44
C THR A 321 20.97 -13.59 -11.33
N GLU A 322 20.68 -12.34 -11.01
CA GLU A 322 21.32 -11.17 -11.62
C GLU A 322 21.32 -9.99 -10.65
N TRP A 323 22.30 -9.12 -10.77
CA TRP A 323 22.29 -7.83 -10.10
C TRP A 323 21.29 -6.89 -10.77
N ASN A 324 20.85 -5.89 -10.04
CA ASN A 324 19.85 -4.91 -10.45
C ASN A 324 18.40 -5.38 -10.30
N VAL A 325 17.47 -4.51 -10.60
CA VAL A 325 16.04 -4.81 -10.63
C VAL A 325 15.71 -5.33 -12.03
N GLY A 326 15.95 -6.61 -12.24
CA GLY A 326 15.69 -7.32 -13.49
C GLY A 326 14.21 -7.59 -13.74
N CYS A 327 13.90 -8.11 -14.92
CA CYS A 327 12.54 -8.42 -15.36
C CYS A 327 11.81 -9.32 -14.34
N GLU A 328 12.49 -10.37 -13.89
CA GLU A 328 11.93 -11.37 -12.99
C GLU A 328 11.74 -10.87 -11.55
N ARG A 329 12.28 -9.69 -11.19
CA ARG A 329 11.99 -9.08 -9.89
C ARG A 329 10.52 -8.65 -9.76
N CYS A 330 9.88 -8.35 -10.89
CA CYS A 330 8.47 -7.98 -10.97
C CYS A 330 7.60 -9.06 -11.62
N HIS A 331 8.19 -9.87 -12.52
CA HIS A 331 7.47 -10.86 -13.30
C HIS A 331 7.60 -12.29 -12.76
N GLY A 332 8.38 -12.49 -11.68
CA GLY A 332 8.65 -13.83 -11.14
C GLY A 332 9.52 -14.69 -12.06
N PRO A 333 9.75 -15.97 -11.68
CA PRO A 333 10.61 -16.90 -12.44
C PRO A 333 10.14 -17.10 -13.87
N GLY A 334 11.01 -16.85 -14.84
CA GLY A 334 10.68 -16.79 -16.26
C GLY A 334 10.90 -18.07 -17.04
N GLU A 335 11.50 -19.13 -16.46
CA GLU A 335 11.89 -20.32 -17.22
C GLU A 335 10.71 -20.99 -17.96
N ALA A 336 9.59 -21.19 -17.26
CA ALA A 336 8.41 -21.80 -17.86
C ALA A 336 7.85 -20.95 -19.03
N HIS A 337 7.88 -19.62 -18.88
CA HIS A 337 7.46 -18.70 -19.92
C HIS A 337 8.45 -18.69 -21.11
N ALA A 338 9.74 -18.68 -20.84
CA ALA A 338 10.76 -18.71 -21.90
C ALA A 338 10.69 -19.99 -22.74
N ARG A 339 10.37 -21.13 -22.13
CA ARG A 339 10.18 -22.40 -22.85
C ARG A 339 8.86 -22.44 -23.63
N LYS A 340 7.77 -21.94 -23.05
CA LYS A 340 6.43 -21.92 -23.65
C LYS A 340 5.76 -20.58 -23.29
N PRO A 341 5.78 -19.59 -24.18
CA PRO A 341 5.34 -18.24 -23.88
C PRO A 341 3.82 -18.13 -23.79
N LEU A 342 3.27 -18.55 -22.65
CA LEU A 342 1.85 -18.41 -22.30
C LEU A 342 1.68 -17.26 -21.31
N ARG A 343 0.52 -16.59 -21.38
CA ARG A 343 0.21 -15.47 -20.47
C ARG A 343 0.11 -15.90 -19.01
N ASP A 344 -0.21 -17.16 -18.75
CA ASP A 344 -0.53 -17.69 -17.41
C ASP A 344 0.68 -18.32 -16.71
N ASN A 345 1.82 -18.46 -17.39
CA ASN A 345 3.04 -18.99 -16.78
C ASN A 345 4.12 -17.92 -16.52
N ILE A 346 3.69 -16.65 -16.47
CA ILE A 346 4.49 -15.51 -16.04
C ILE A 346 3.60 -14.52 -15.30
N LEU A 347 4.11 -13.94 -14.21
CA LEU A 347 3.39 -12.91 -13.49
C LEU A 347 3.39 -11.60 -14.27
N ASN A 348 2.29 -10.85 -14.14
CA ASN A 348 2.22 -9.51 -14.67
C ASN A 348 1.52 -8.60 -13.65
N PRO A 349 2.25 -7.73 -12.95
CA PRO A 349 1.66 -6.85 -11.94
C PRO A 349 0.50 -5.98 -12.43
N ALA A 350 0.44 -5.67 -13.72
CA ALA A 350 -0.70 -4.93 -14.28
C ALA A 350 -2.01 -5.72 -14.31
N ARG A 351 -1.99 -7.03 -14.02
CA ARG A 351 -3.18 -7.89 -13.92
C ARG A 351 -3.56 -8.20 -12.48
N PHE A 352 -2.79 -7.72 -11.53
CA PHE A 352 -3.09 -7.87 -10.12
C PHE A 352 -4.15 -6.85 -9.71
N ASP A 353 -4.80 -7.10 -8.58
CA ASP A 353 -5.49 -6.05 -7.86
C ASP A 353 -4.51 -4.93 -7.48
N TYR A 354 -5.07 -3.79 -7.12
CA TYR A 354 -4.24 -2.62 -6.87
C TYR A 354 -3.28 -2.77 -5.68
N VAL A 355 -3.59 -3.62 -4.69
CA VAL A 355 -2.73 -3.88 -3.53
C VAL A 355 -1.48 -4.64 -3.98
N HIS A 356 -1.67 -5.83 -4.58
CA HIS A 356 -0.55 -6.65 -5.09
C HIS A 356 0.23 -5.95 -6.21
N ALA A 357 -0.45 -5.14 -7.04
CA ALA A 357 0.18 -4.32 -8.06
C ALA A 357 1.13 -3.28 -7.45
N ASN A 358 0.72 -2.62 -6.37
CA ASN A 358 1.54 -1.68 -5.62
C ASN A 358 2.64 -2.37 -4.82
N ASP A 359 2.37 -3.54 -4.22
CA ASP A 359 3.34 -4.34 -3.46
C ASP A 359 4.57 -4.70 -4.30
N ALA A 360 4.41 -4.91 -5.61
CA ALA A 360 5.52 -5.10 -6.54
C ALA A 360 6.53 -3.94 -6.53
N CYS A 361 6.12 -2.74 -6.17
CA CYS A 361 6.98 -1.56 -6.03
C CYS A 361 7.36 -1.28 -4.57
N ILE A 362 6.38 -1.37 -3.67
CA ILE A 362 6.52 -1.04 -2.25
C ILE A 362 7.57 -1.92 -1.56
N GLN A 363 7.73 -3.18 -1.96
CA GLN A 363 8.77 -4.07 -1.44
C GLN A 363 10.18 -3.45 -1.41
N CYS A 364 10.47 -2.51 -2.33
CA CYS A 364 11.75 -1.81 -2.43
C CYS A 364 11.63 -0.32 -2.14
N HIS A 365 10.48 0.29 -2.44
CA HIS A 365 10.22 1.72 -2.27
C HIS A 365 9.52 2.05 -0.95
N SER A 366 9.87 1.33 0.13
CA SER A 366 9.40 1.60 1.49
C SER A 366 10.48 1.40 2.53
N GLN A 367 10.24 1.94 3.72
CA GLN A 367 10.94 1.63 4.96
C GLN A 367 10.03 0.78 5.85
N GLY A 368 10.63 -0.15 6.57
CA GLY A 368 9.92 -1.08 7.44
C GLY A 368 10.84 -2.14 8.00
N GLN A 369 10.25 -3.23 8.46
CA GLN A 369 10.98 -4.37 9.02
C GLN A 369 10.34 -5.68 8.57
N PRO A 370 11.14 -6.74 8.29
CA PRO A 370 10.61 -8.08 8.11
C PRO A 370 9.84 -8.53 9.36
N LEU A 371 8.70 -9.22 9.18
CA LEU A 371 7.92 -9.75 10.31
C LEU A 371 8.71 -10.80 11.10
N LYS A 372 9.63 -11.52 10.45
CA LYS A 372 10.56 -12.44 11.06
C LYS A 372 11.96 -11.85 10.94
N ASN A 373 12.47 -11.25 12.01
CA ASN A 373 13.79 -10.65 12.08
C ASN A 373 14.35 -10.82 13.50
N PRO A 374 15.55 -11.33 13.76
CA PRO A 374 16.58 -11.67 12.77
C PRO A 374 16.32 -12.98 11.99
N ILE A 375 16.93 -13.09 10.80
CA ILE A 375 16.93 -14.27 9.95
C ILE A 375 18.37 -14.76 9.82
N LEU A 376 18.62 -16.06 10.06
CA LEU A 376 19.96 -16.64 10.11
C LEU A 376 20.94 -15.83 10.99
N GLY A 377 20.43 -15.30 12.11
CA GLY A 377 21.22 -14.50 13.06
C GLY A 377 21.57 -13.08 12.61
N LYS A 378 21.03 -12.59 11.48
CA LYS A 378 21.27 -11.24 10.96
C LYS A 378 19.95 -10.46 10.81
N TYR A 379 20.01 -9.15 11.04
CA TYR A 379 18.87 -8.26 10.82
C TYR A 379 18.85 -7.79 9.36
N TYR A 380 17.70 -7.97 8.71
CA TYR A 380 17.46 -7.62 7.32
C TYR A 380 16.64 -6.34 7.21
N ASP A 381 16.92 -5.53 6.19
CA ASP A 381 16.27 -4.25 5.92
C ASP A 381 15.41 -4.31 4.64
N TRP A 382 14.92 -5.50 4.28
CA TRP A 382 14.04 -5.76 3.14
C TRP A 382 13.16 -6.99 3.39
N PRO A 383 12.01 -7.16 2.69
CA PRO A 383 11.03 -8.23 2.95
C PRO A 383 11.52 -9.60 2.48
N VAL A 384 12.31 -10.28 3.31
CA VAL A 384 12.86 -11.61 3.02
C VAL A 384 11.74 -12.63 2.83
N GLY A 385 11.81 -13.40 1.75
CA GLY A 385 10.84 -14.45 1.40
C GLY A 385 9.60 -13.94 0.67
N PHE A 386 9.48 -12.63 0.45
CA PHE A 386 8.42 -12.07 -0.37
C PHE A 386 8.72 -12.28 -1.87
N ASP A 387 7.74 -12.81 -2.58
CA ASP A 387 7.71 -12.89 -4.03
C ASP A 387 6.50 -12.09 -4.56
N VAL A 388 6.67 -11.47 -5.71
CA VAL A 388 5.60 -10.69 -6.35
C VAL A 388 4.38 -11.58 -6.61
N GLY A 389 3.20 -11.06 -6.29
CA GLY A 389 1.94 -11.80 -6.31
C GLY A 389 1.52 -12.39 -4.97
N LYS A 390 2.39 -12.36 -3.96
CA LYS A 390 2.03 -12.59 -2.55
C LYS A 390 1.62 -11.27 -1.89
N ASN A 391 0.96 -11.34 -0.75
CA ASN A 391 0.65 -10.17 0.06
C ASN A 391 1.91 -9.71 0.81
N LEU A 392 2.40 -8.51 0.54
CA LEU A 392 3.60 -7.96 1.16
C LEU A 392 3.47 -7.85 2.69
N ALA A 393 2.29 -7.55 3.19
CA ALA A 393 2.04 -7.42 4.62
C ALA A 393 2.24 -8.72 5.42
N ASP A 394 2.32 -9.89 4.76
CA ASP A 394 2.67 -11.16 5.41
C ASP A 394 4.18 -11.33 5.64
N TYR A 395 5.00 -10.44 5.08
CA TYR A 395 6.47 -10.48 5.12
C TYR A 395 7.09 -9.21 5.71
N TRP A 396 6.42 -8.07 5.56
CA TRP A 396 6.97 -6.75 5.79
C TRP A 396 6.01 -5.87 6.55
N LYS A 397 6.44 -5.33 7.68
CA LYS A 397 5.74 -4.29 8.41
C LYS A 397 6.31 -2.94 8.00
N LEU A 398 5.50 -2.11 7.37
CA LEU A 398 5.88 -0.74 7.04
C LEU A 398 6.20 0.04 8.32
N GLU A 399 7.15 0.97 8.22
CA GLU A 399 7.44 1.91 9.30
C GLU A 399 6.19 2.71 9.63
N GLU A 400 5.80 2.69 10.90
CA GLU A 400 4.60 3.33 11.43
C GLU A 400 4.94 4.68 12.06
N HIS A 401 3.99 5.57 12.09
CA HIS A 401 4.05 6.82 12.83
C HIS A 401 2.74 7.03 13.59
N LYS A 402 2.78 7.93 14.59
CA LYS A 402 1.59 8.43 15.26
C LYS A 402 1.40 9.90 14.92
N LEU A 403 0.17 10.27 14.56
CA LEU A 403 -0.17 11.66 14.28
C LEU A 403 0.17 12.56 15.48
N GLY A 404 0.80 13.68 15.20
CA GLY A 404 1.28 14.63 16.21
C GLY A 404 2.69 14.34 16.77
N GLU A 405 3.28 13.18 16.49
CA GLU A 405 4.64 12.84 16.94
C GLU A 405 5.65 12.97 15.80
N THR A 406 6.74 13.68 16.04
CA THR A 406 7.92 13.65 15.16
C THR A 406 8.70 12.38 15.45
N THR A 407 8.82 11.50 14.46
CA THR A 407 9.67 10.31 14.53
C THR A 407 10.92 10.52 13.67
N PHE A 408 11.85 9.58 13.75
CA PHE A 408 13.02 9.60 12.88
C PHE A 408 12.66 9.57 11.38
N THR A 409 11.56 8.95 11.02
CA THR A 409 11.16 8.69 9.63
C THR A 409 10.04 9.59 9.13
N HIS A 410 9.21 10.14 10.02
CA HIS A 410 8.02 10.89 9.64
C HIS A 410 7.90 12.24 10.36
N PHE A 411 7.33 13.21 9.65
CA PHE A 411 6.78 14.43 10.24
C PHE A 411 5.52 14.12 11.06
N PRO A 412 5.08 15.04 11.93
CA PRO A 412 3.89 14.81 12.78
C PRO A 412 2.58 14.55 12.02
N ASP A 413 2.47 14.97 10.77
CA ASP A 413 1.30 14.73 9.90
C ASP A 413 1.34 13.36 9.20
N GLY A 414 2.42 12.61 9.39
CA GLY A 414 2.65 11.32 8.74
C GLY A 414 3.38 11.37 7.41
N THR A 415 3.73 12.55 6.92
CA THR A 415 4.56 12.67 5.71
C THR A 415 5.96 12.15 5.99
N ALA A 416 6.45 11.27 5.15
CA ALA A 416 7.80 10.74 5.26
C ALA A 416 8.86 11.81 4.98
N HIS A 417 9.88 11.90 5.83
CA HIS A 417 11.00 12.81 5.59
C HIS A 417 12.33 12.10 5.28
N LYS A 418 12.28 10.80 5.00
CA LYS A 418 13.44 10.02 4.54
C LYS A 418 13.21 9.48 3.14
N ASN A 419 14.28 9.26 2.38
CA ASN A 419 14.20 8.66 1.07
C ASN A 419 13.77 7.19 1.14
N ARG A 420 13.37 6.62 0.02
CA ARG A 420 12.87 5.24 -0.10
C ARG A 420 11.58 4.99 0.71
N MET A 421 10.77 6.03 0.92
CA MET A 421 9.50 5.94 1.65
C MET A 421 8.29 6.32 0.78
N GLN A 422 8.42 6.22 -0.54
CA GLN A 422 7.32 6.53 -1.46
C GLN A 422 6.11 5.63 -1.22
N GLY A 423 6.34 4.35 -0.90
CA GLY A 423 5.29 3.41 -0.54
C GLY A 423 4.61 3.74 0.78
N ASN A 424 5.38 4.14 1.83
CA ASN A 424 4.81 4.56 3.10
C ASN A 424 3.88 5.77 2.94
N ASP A 425 4.32 6.80 2.19
CA ASP A 425 3.50 7.95 1.86
C ASP A 425 2.25 7.55 1.07
N PHE A 426 2.42 6.73 0.02
CA PHE A 426 1.38 6.44 -0.95
C PHE A 426 0.23 5.63 -0.35
N VAL A 427 0.51 4.61 0.48
CA VAL A 427 -0.54 3.79 1.09
C VAL A 427 -1.44 4.58 2.04
N GLY A 428 -0.97 5.72 2.56
CA GLY A 428 -1.76 6.66 3.34
C GLY A 428 -2.59 7.64 2.49
N SER A 429 -2.46 7.64 1.16
CA SER A 429 -3.11 8.60 0.28
C SER A 429 -4.52 8.18 -0.13
N LEU A 430 -5.39 9.18 -0.40
CA LEU A 430 -6.71 8.91 -0.97
C LEU A 430 -6.64 8.27 -2.37
N MET A 431 -5.58 8.50 -3.13
CA MET A 431 -5.41 7.87 -4.44
C MET A 431 -5.19 6.37 -4.29
N TYR A 432 -4.36 5.93 -3.34
CA TYR A 432 -4.22 4.51 -3.03
C TYR A 432 -5.56 3.89 -2.62
N ALA A 433 -6.28 4.53 -1.69
CA ALA A 433 -7.58 4.07 -1.24
C ALA A 433 -8.65 4.01 -2.36
N ARG A 434 -8.43 4.70 -3.49
CA ARG A 434 -9.27 4.66 -4.69
C ARG A 434 -8.75 3.72 -5.77
N GLY A 435 -7.80 2.83 -5.44
CA GLY A 435 -7.29 1.81 -6.34
C GLY A 435 -6.26 2.31 -7.37
N VAL A 436 -5.70 3.52 -7.19
CA VAL A 436 -4.61 4.00 -8.05
C VAL A 436 -3.35 3.18 -7.77
N THR A 437 -2.64 2.82 -8.84
CA THR A 437 -1.39 2.06 -8.76
C THR A 437 -0.19 2.93 -9.11
N CYS A 438 1.00 2.50 -8.69
CA CYS A 438 2.26 3.11 -9.12
C CYS A 438 2.36 3.20 -10.65
N PHE A 439 1.81 2.19 -11.36
CA PHE A 439 1.80 2.15 -12.82
C PHE A 439 0.85 3.16 -13.46
N SER A 440 -0.12 3.69 -12.73
CA SER A 440 -0.98 4.76 -13.24
C SER A 440 -0.17 6.00 -13.61
N CYS A 441 0.93 6.23 -12.87
CA CYS A 441 1.82 7.38 -13.07
C CYS A 441 3.17 7.00 -13.70
N HIS A 442 3.74 5.84 -13.37
CA HIS A 442 5.08 5.40 -13.79
C HIS A 442 5.03 4.28 -14.83
N ASP A 443 6.01 4.27 -15.76
CA ASP A 443 6.32 3.11 -16.59
C ASP A 443 7.62 2.46 -16.10
N PRO A 444 7.55 1.31 -15.40
CA PRO A 444 8.73 0.64 -14.86
C PRO A 444 9.70 0.13 -15.94
N HIS A 445 9.24 0.05 -17.19
CA HIS A 445 10.08 -0.35 -18.33
C HIS A 445 10.87 0.81 -18.93
N GLY A 446 10.77 2.01 -18.35
CA GLY A 446 11.50 3.17 -18.80
C GLY A 446 10.66 4.12 -19.67
N GLY A 447 11.02 5.37 -19.62
CA GLY A 447 10.42 6.48 -20.39
C GLY A 447 11.46 7.56 -20.66
N ASP A 448 11.04 8.62 -21.31
CA ASP A 448 11.90 9.71 -21.77
C ASP A 448 12.36 10.65 -20.63
N ASN A 449 12.03 10.33 -19.39
CA ASN A 449 12.35 11.15 -18.24
C ASN A 449 12.90 10.33 -17.07
N VAL A 450 13.63 11.03 -16.21
CA VAL A 450 14.35 10.46 -15.08
C VAL A 450 13.48 9.77 -14.05
N ALA A 451 12.25 10.24 -13.87
CA ALA A 451 11.28 9.68 -12.92
C ALA A 451 10.45 8.55 -13.53
N MET A 452 10.67 8.26 -14.81
CA MET A 452 9.93 7.24 -15.57
C MET A 452 8.42 7.44 -15.52
N VAL A 453 7.94 8.71 -15.45
CA VAL A 453 6.51 9.00 -15.51
C VAL A 453 6.01 8.89 -16.95
N ARG A 454 4.77 8.42 -17.10
CA ARG A 454 4.11 8.19 -18.39
C ARG A 454 3.91 9.47 -19.20
N LYS A 455 3.70 10.59 -18.51
CA LYS A 455 3.56 11.94 -19.09
C LYS A 455 4.33 12.93 -18.22
N THR A 456 4.87 13.96 -18.83
CA THR A 456 5.62 15.00 -18.12
C THR A 456 4.72 16.18 -17.72
N GLY A 457 5.12 16.90 -16.68
CA GLY A 457 4.41 18.09 -16.19
C GLY A 457 2.99 17.79 -15.69
N ASN A 458 2.13 18.78 -15.80
CA ASN A 458 0.75 18.71 -15.34
C ASN A 458 -0.12 17.71 -16.13
N ALA A 459 0.26 17.37 -17.37
CA ALA A 459 -0.52 16.48 -18.22
C ALA A 459 -0.80 15.12 -17.55
N LEU A 460 0.14 14.61 -16.74
CA LEU A 460 -0.05 13.36 -15.98
C LEU A 460 -1.20 13.47 -14.98
N CYS A 461 -1.26 14.57 -14.24
CA CYS A 461 -2.27 14.77 -13.20
C CYS A 461 -3.65 15.10 -13.82
N LEU A 462 -3.65 15.87 -14.90
CA LEU A 462 -4.86 16.35 -15.58
C LEU A 462 -5.61 15.25 -16.32
N ASP A 463 -5.01 14.08 -16.57
CA ASP A 463 -5.73 12.91 -17.09
C ASP A 463 -6.89 12.50 -16.15
N CYS A 464 -6.68 12.66 -14.83
CA CYS A 464 -7.68 12.31 -13.82
C CYS A 464 -8.24 13.51 -13.07
N HIS A 465 -7.51 14.64 -13.01
CA HIS A 465 -7.88 15.84 -12.28
C HIS A 465 -8.15 17.05 -13.17
N GLY A 466 -8.19 16.86 -14.48
CA GLY A 466 -8.52 17.91 -15.44
C GLY A 466 -10.02 18.23 -15.51
N PRO A 467 -10.41 19.30 -16.19
CA PRO A 467 -11.81 19.77 -16.24
C PRO A 467 -12.78 18.76 -16.86
N ASN A 468 -12.30 17.87 -17.72
CA ASN A 468 -13.10 16.87 -18.42
C ASN A 468 -12.94 15.46 -17.84
N ALA A 469 -12.23 15.29 -16.73
CA ALA A 469 -12.02 13.99 -16.13
C ALA A 469 -13.31 13.46 -15.49
N GLN A 470 -13.48 12.11 -15.51
CA GLN A 470 -14.69 11.46 -14.99
C GLN A 470 -14.64 11.24 -13.48
N ALA A 471 -13.46 11.31 -12.85
CA ALA A 471 -13.28 10.97 -11.45
C ALA A 471 -12.31 11.94 -10.75
N GLY A 472 -12.45 12.04 -9.44
CA GLY A 472 -11.58 12.83 -8.57
C GLY A 472 -11.95 14.31 -8.46
N PRO A 473 -11.27 15.05 -7.58
CA PRO A 473 -11.38 16.50 -7.53
C PRO A 473 -10.75 17.11 -8.80
N HIS A 474 -11.37 18.14 -9.34
CA HIS A 474 -10.97 18.74 -10.61
C HIS A 474 -10.25 20.07 -10.41
N ALA A 475 -9.24 20.33 -11.24
CA ALA A 475 -8.62 21.63 -11.42
C ALA A 475 -9.04 22.18 -12.80
N PRO A 476 -10.12 22.96 -12.90
CA PRO A 476 -10.66 23.43 -14.18
C PRO A 476 -9.69 24.36 -14.91
N SER A 477 -8.90 25.16 -14.18
CA SER A 477 -7.80 25.96 -14.69
C SER A 477 -6.63 25.83 -13.72
N VAL A 478 -5.48 25.39 -14.21
CA VAL A 478 -4.28 25.26 -13.38
C VAL A 478 -3.83 26.61 -12.83
N GLU A 479 -3.87 27.66 -13.65
CA GLU A 479 -3.47 29.01 -13.25
C GLU A 479 -4.41 29.59 -12.19
N ALA A 480 -5.71 29.44 -12.37
CA ALA A 480 -6.69 29.89 -11.38
C ALA A 480 -6.56 29.10 -10.07
N HIS A 481 -6.27 27.78 -10.16
CA HIS A 481 -6.08 26.93 -8.99
C HIS A 481 -4.79 27.25 -8.23
N THR A 482 -3.68 27.48 -8.94
CA THR A 482 -2.36 27.68 -8.33
C THR A 482 -2.03 29.13 -8.03
N HIS A 483 -2.75 30.07 -8.62
CA HIS A 483 -2.44 31.52 -8.61
C HIS A 483 -1.02 31.85 -9.10
N HIS A 484 -0.48 30.99 -9.99
CA HIS A 484 0.83 31.16 -10.62
C HIS A 484 0.68 31.17 -12.14
N LYS A 485 1.54 31.96 -12.81
CA LYS A 485 1.55 32.06 -14.28
C LYS A 485 1.87 30.72 -14.94
N ALA A 486 1.23 30.43 -16.06
CA ALA A 486 1.54 29.27 -16.89
C ALA A 486 3.05 29.19 -17.18
N GLY A 487 3.59 27.96 -17.09
CA GLY A 487 5.01 27.70 -17.32
C GLY A 487 5.96 28.10 -16.17
N SER A 488 5.46 28.73 -15.10
CA SER A 488 6.26 28.95 -13.91
C SER A 488 6.35 27.70 -13.04
N PRO A 489 7.41 27.53 -12.22
CA PRO A 489 7.52 26.38 -11.31
C PRO A 489 6.36 26.25 -10.34
N GLY A 490 5.75 27.35 -9.90
CA GLY A 490 4.59 27.32 -9.01
C GLY A 490 3.29 26.89 -9.69
N ASN A 491 3.25 26.86 -11.03
CA ASN A 491 2.11 26.37 -11.80
C ASN A 491 2.12 24.83 -11.97
N GLU A 492 3.13 24.14 -11.47
CA GLU A 492 3.19 22.68 -11.51
C GLU A 492 2.45 22.04 -10.34
N CYS A 493 1.53 21.10 -10.62
CA CYS A 493 0.78 20.35 -9.59
C CYS A 493 1.71 19.73 -8.54
N ILE A 494 2.83 19.16 -8.99
CA ILE A 494 3.82 18.52 -8.13
C ILE A 494 4.60 19.49 -7.23
N ALA A 495 4.56 20.79 -7.49
CA ALA A 495 5.21 21.77 -6.63
C ALA A 495 4.51 21.86 -5.26
N CYS A 496 3.18 21.72 -5.25
CA CYS A 496 2.35 21.83 -4.05
C CYS A 496 1.93 20.47 -3.48
N HIS A 497 1.53 19.52 -4.36
CA HIS A 497 1.00 18.21 -3.95
C HIS A 497 2.04 17.11 -3.80
N MET A 498 3.27 17.34 -4.25
CA MET A 498 4.41 16.45 -4.08
C MET A 498 5.67 17.25 -3.72
N PRO A 499 5.66 18.00 -2.61
CA PRO A 499 6.78 18.85 -2.24
C PRO A 499 8.03 18.01 -1.99
N LYS A 500 9.21 18.60 -2.24
CA LYS A 500 10.49 17.96 -1.97
C LYS A 500 10.85 18.13 -0.49
N VAL A 501 10.44 17.20 0.33
CA VAL A 501 10.63 17.23 1.79
C VAL A 501 11.43 16.05 2.35
N ALA A 502 11.56 14.95 1.59
CA ALA A 502 12.27 13.77 2.06
C ALA A 502 13.78 13.84 1.76
N ASP A 503 14.59 13.67 2.79
CA ASP A 503 16.04 13.76 2.73
C ASP A 503 16.69 12.57 2.02
N THR A 504 17.73 12.80 1.23
CA THR A 504 18.53 11.73 0.62
C THR A 504 20.02 11.85 0.96
N ILE A 505 20.70 12.87 0.51
CA ILE A 505 22.08 13.15 0.88
C ILE A 505 22.31 14.66 0.87
N SER A 506 23.00 15.19 1.86
CA SER A 506 23.24 16.61 2.00
C SER A 506 21.93 17.41 1.96
N ASP A 507 21.84 18.42 1.12
CA ASP A 507 20.66 19.26 0.87
C ASP A 507 19.68 18.67 -0.15
N GLN A 508 20.02 17.52 -0.75
CA GLN A 508 19.18 16.93 -1.78
C GLN A 508 17.94 16.25 -1.18
N LYS A 509 16.79 16.61 -1.74
CA LYS A 509 15.50 16.10 -1.31
C LYS A 509 14.74 15.44 -2.45
N VAL A 510 13.93 14.45 -2.11
CA VAL A 510 12.99 13.77 -3.02
C VAL A 510 11.56 14.16 -2.68
N ARG A 511 10.66 13.92 -3.63
CA ARG A 511 9.25 14.29 -3.52
C ARG A 511 8.50 13.34 -2.59
N SER A 512 7.62 13.92 -1.76
CA SER A 512 6.58 13.18 -1.04
C SER A 512 5.57 12.57 -2.01
N HIS A 513 5.00 11.43 -1.62
CA HIS A 513 3.94 10.73 -2.36
C HIS A 513 2.62 10.64 -1.56
N THR A 514 2.45 11.49 -0.54
CA THR A 514 1.18 11.63 0.18
C THR A 514 0.12 12.32 -0.66
N PHE A 515 0.54 13.10 -1.67
CA PHE A 515 -0.31 14.02 -2.45
C PHE A 515 -1.07 15.03 -1.60
N HIS A 516 -0.65 15.18 -0.36
CA HIS A 516 -1.22 16.14 0.58
C HIS A 516 -0.66 17.54 0.32
N PHE A 517 -1.53 18.54 0.34
CA PHE A 517 -1.11 19.94 0.33
C PHE A 517 -0.88 20.39 1.79
N VAL A 518 0.39 20.44 2.18
CA VAL A 518 0.78 20.96 3.50
C VAL A 518 0.51 22.46 3.53
N THR A 519 -0.42 22.88 4.38
CA THR A 519 -0.77 24.30 4.52
C THR A 519 0.26 25.06 5.37
N PRO A 520 0.33 26.41 5.26
CA PRO A 520 1.12 27.21 6.20
C PRO A 520 0.68 27.02 7.66
N GLY A 521 -0.60 26.76 7.92
CA GLY A 521 -1.11 26.42 9.25
C GLY A 521 -0.55 25.10 9.79
N ASP A 522 -0.39 24.08 8.93
CA ASP A 522 0.28 22.84 9.33
C ASP A 522 1.75 23.08 9.69
N THR A 523 2.42 24.00 8.99
CA THR A 523 3.80 24.41 9.38
C THR A 523 3.84 25.04 10.75
N GLU A 524 2.91 25.92 11.08
CA GLU A 524 2.83 26.56 12.40
C GLU A 524 2.59 25.50 13.49
N ALA A 525 1.64 24.59 13.28
CA ALA A 525 1.22 23.58 14.25
C ALA A 525 2.20 22.40 14.38
N LEU A 526 2.67 21.88 13.26
CA LEU A 526 3.36 20.59 13.20
C LEU A 526 4.83 20.69 12.74
N LYS A 527 5.30 21.89 12.39
CA LYS A 527 6.68 22.15 11.94
C LYS A 527 7.10 21.38 10.68
N ILE A 528 6.14 20.99 9.85
CA ILE A 528 6.39 20.42 8.53
C ILE A 528 6.58 21.55 7.50
N PRO A 529 7.53 21.46 6.55
CA PRO A 529 7.71 22.46 5.52
C PRO A 529 6.49 22.55 4.58
N ASN A 530 5.87 23.72 4.44
CA ASN A 530 4.81 23.94 3.46
C ASN A 530 5.38 24.23 2.06
N ALA A 531 4.59 23.94 1.05
CA ALA A 531 4.99 24.08 -0.35
C ALA A 531 5.34 25.53 -0.75
N CYS A 532 4.70 26.54 -0.14
CA CYS A 532 4.95 27.96 -0.45
C CYS A 532 6.39 28.34 -0.07
N ASN A 533 6.79 28.07 1.17
CA ASN A 533 8.11 28.47 1.69
C ASN A 533 9.26 27.62 1.15
N LEU A 534 8.99 26.48 0.50
CA LEU A 534 10.01 25.74 -0.25
C LEU A 534 10.51 26.49 -1.49
N CYS A 535 9.72 27.41 -2.04
CA CYS A 535 10.09 28.27 -3.18
C CYS A 535 10.25 29.74 -2.77
N HIS A 536 9.38 30.26 -1.92
CA HIS A 536 9.43 31.62 -1.38
C HIS A 536 10.23 31.66 -0.07
N THR A 537 11.50 31.30 -0.16
CA THR A 537 12.37 31.06 1.00
C THR A 537 12.66 32.31 1.84
N GLU A 538 12.53 33.50 1.24
CA GLU A 538 12.68 34.79 1.91
C GLU A 538 11.40 35.27 2.60
N LYS A 539 10.28 34.60 2.42
CA LYS A 539 8.98 34.93 3.02
C LYS A 539 8.73 34.11 4.28
N SER A 540 7.98 34.71 5.20
CA SER A 540 7.56 34.00 6.43
C SER A 540 6.37 33.07 6.19
N THR A 541 6.11 32.19 7.15
CA THR A 541 4.91 31.31 7.13
C THR A 541 3.64 32.14 7.24
N GLU A 542 3.63 33.24 8.01
CA GLU A 542 2.50 34.16 8.14
C GLU A 542 2.19 34.84 6.78
N TRP A 543 3.21 35.21 6.00
CA TRP A 543 3.02 35.71 4.64
C TRP A 543 2.34 34.66 3.76
N ALA A 544 2.80 33.41 3.80
CA ALA A 544 2.23 32.32 3.02
C ALA A 544 0.76 32.04 3.41
N LYS A 545 0.45 32.14 4.70
CA LYS A 545 -0.90 32.00 5.23
C LYS A 545 -1.81 33.14 4.73
N ALA A 546 -1.37 34.39 4.86
CA ALA A 546 -2.13 35.55 4.37
C ALA A 546 -2.34 35.49 2.85
N ALA A 547 -1.33 35.07 2.07
CA ALA A 547 -1.45 34.85 0.65
C ALA A 547 -2.52 33.81 0.32
N LEU A 548 -2.49 32.65 0.98
CA LEU A 548 -3.49 31.58 0.79
C LEU A 548 -4.90 32.02 1.22
N GLU A 549 -5.01 32.84 2.27
CA GLU A 549 -6.27 33.42 2.74
C GLU A 549 -6.89 34.38 1.74
N SER A 550 -6.08 35.06 0.94
CA SER A 550 -6.54 35.97 -0.11
C SER A 550 -7.11 35.25 -1.34
N TRP A 551 -6.91 33.95 -1.49
CA TRP A 551 -7.38 33.20 -2.65
C TRP A 551 -8.91 33.02 -2.61
N PRO A 552 -9.66 33.37 -3.69
CA PRO A 552 -11.12 33.32 -3.69
C PRO A 552 -11.67 31.89 -3.59
N ASP A 553 -11.00 30.92 -4.20
CA ASP A 553 -11.46 29.52 -4.30
C ASP A 553 -10.92 28.61 -3.20
N ARG A 554 -10.54 29.18 -2.07
CA ARG A 554 -10.04 28.42 -0.94
C ARG A 554 -11.11 27.49 -0.35
N SER A 555 -10.70 26.27 -0.02
CA SER A 555 -11.56 25.39 0.77
C SER A 555 -11.63 25.88 2.23
N PRO A 556 -12.82 26.09 2.80
CA PRO A 556 -12.95 26.52 4.19
C PRO A 556 -12.33 25.54 5.19
N TRP A 557 -12.21 24.27 4.81
CA TRP A 557 -11.60 23.22 5.63
C TRP A 557 -10.06 23.29 5.69
N ARG A 558 -9.42 24.01 4.79
CA ARG A 558 -7.95 24.15 4.75
C ARG A 558 -7.43 25.23 5.69
N MET A 559 -8.32 26.07 6.21
CA MET A 559 -7.98 27.25 7.01
C MET A 559 -8.21 27.05 8.50
N SER A 560 -8.81 25.94 8.92
CA SER A 560 -9.28 25.71 10.28
C SER A 560 -8.23 25.07 11.23
N ARG A 561 -6.95 25.13 10.89
CA ARG A 561 -5.88 24.67 11.78
C ARG A 561 -4.92 25.79 12.16
#